data_7dc964b4509dfb2c28d7890109a01f74
#
_entry.id   7dc964b4509dfb2c28d7890109a01f74
#
_cell.length_a   1.000
_cell.length_b   1.000
_cell.length_c   1.000
_cell.angle_alpha   90.00
_cell.angle_beta   90.00
_cell.angle_gamma   90.00
#
_symmetry.space_group_name_H-M   'P 1'
#
loop_
_entity.id
_entity.type
_entity.pdbx_description
1 polymer ?
#
loop_
_entity_poly.entity_id
_entity_poly.type
_entity_poly.pdbx_seq_one_letter_code
_entity_poly.pdbx_strand_id
1 'polypeptide(L)'
;MEKQNVYFTTFKTTGSENLLQKLHRLMKKAGFETIDMKDKYAAIKIHFGEYGNLAFLRPNYAKVVADYCKELGAKPFLTDCNTLYVGSRKNALDHLDTAYVNGFSPLQTGCHVLI
;
A
#
# COMPACT_ATOMS: atom_id res chain seq x y z
N MET A 1 11.80 12.85 -25.89
CA MET A 1 11.21 12.12 -24.73
C MET A 1 9.88 12.76 -24.38
N GLU A 2 8.81 12.01 -24.39
CA GLU A 2 7.52 12.50 -23.89
C GLU A 2 7.61 12.80 -22.38
N LYS A 3 7.14 13.97 -21.98
CA LYS A 3 7.08 14.34 -20.56
C LYS A 3 5.91 13.58 -19.91
N GLN A 4 6.17 12.90 -18.79
CA GLN A 4 5.15 12.25 -18.01
C GLN A 4 4.59 13.19 -16.95
N ASN A 5 3.28 13.09 -16.69
CA ASN A 5 2.64 13.87 -15.64
C ASN A 5 2.97 13.29 -14.26
N VAL A 6 3.33 14.16 -13.32
CA VAL A 6 3.47 13.82 -11.91
C VAL A 6 2.36 14.48 -11.14
N TYR A 7 1.61 13.68 -10.37
CA TYR A 7 0.50 14.16 -9.57
C TYR A 7 0.97 14.37 -8.13
N PHE A 8 0.76 15.55 -7.60
CA PHE A 8 1.23 15.96 -6.28
C PHE A 8 0.12 16.60 -5.46
N THR A 9 0.13 16.36 -4.15
CA THR A 9 -0.68 17.08 -3.17
C THR A 9 0.13 17.29 -1.90
N THR A 10 -0.25 18.29 -1.11
CA THR A 10 0.40 18.61 0.18
C THR A 10 -0.19 17.78 1.32
N PHE A 11 0.49 17.74 2.47
CA PHE A 11 -0.03 17.13 3.70
C PHE A 11 -1.06 18.00 4.45
N LYS A 12 -1.38 19.19 3.95
CA LYS A 12 -2.42 20.05 4.55
C LYS A 12 -3.77 19.35 4.48
N THR A 13 -4.50 19.33 5.58
CA THR A 13 -5.87 18.81 5.69
C THR A 13 -6.84 19.92 5.96
N THR A 14 -8.12 19.67 5.72
CA THR A 14 -9.24 20.57 6.02
C THR A 14 -10.27 19.84 6.86
N GLY A 15 -11.28 20.52 7.34
CA GLY A 15 -12.39 19.88 8.07
C GLY A 15 -13.23 18.93 7.20
N SER A 16 -13.12 19.05 5.88
CA SER A 16 -13.87 18.22 4.92
C SER A 16 -13.02 17.15 4.20
N GLU A 17 -11.69 17.23 4.27
CA GLU A 17 -10.81 16.29 3.56
C GLU A 17 -9.56 15.95 4.36
N ASN A 18 -9.42 14.70 4.75
CA ASN A 18 -8.24 14.15 5.41
C ASN A 18 -7.20 13.61 4.42
N LEU A 19 -6.04 13.15 4.92
CA LEU A 19 -4.95 12.67 4.07
C LEU A 19 -5.32 11.42 3.26
N LEU A 20 -6.13 10.53 3.81
CA LEU A 20 -6.53 9.29 3.13
C LEU A 20 -7.50 9.58 1.99
N GLN A 21 -8.42 10.51 2.19
CA GLN A 21 -9.31 11.01 1.13
C GLN A 21 -8.52 11.74 0.03
N LYS A 22 -7.49 12.52 0.41
CA LYS A 22 -6.58 13.16 -0.56
C LYS A 22 -5.83 12.14 -1.41
N LEU A 23 -5.33 11.06 -0.79
CA LEU A 23 -4.66 9.99 -1.53
C LEU A 23 -5.60 9.36 -2.56
N HIS A 24 -6.81 8.97 -2.14
CA HIS A 24 -7.81 8.39 -3.05
C HIS A 24 -8.10 9.34 -4.23
N ARG A 25 -8.37 10.62 -3.94
CA ARG A 25 -8.62 11.64 -4.96
C ARG A 25 -7.43 11.83 -5.91
N LEU A 26 -6.21 11.82 -5.38
CA LEU A 26 -4.99 11.95 -6.17
C LEU A 26 -4.80 10.76 -7.12
N MET A 27 -5.01 9.54 -6.63
CA MET A 27 -4.97 8.31 -7.42
C MET A 27 -6.02 8.35 -8.55
N LYS A 28 -7.24 8.77 -8.24
CA LYS A 28 -8.31 8.95 -9.23
C LYS A 28 -7.89 9.92 -10.31
N LYS A 29 -7.37 11.09 -9.92
CA LYS A 29 -6.88 12.11 -10.85
C LYS A 29 -5.71 11.62 -11.72
N ALA A 30 -4.88 10.74 -11.18
CA ALA A 30 -3.78 10.11 -11.90
C ALA A 30 -4.23 9.02 -12.89
N GLY A 31 -5.51 8.70 -12.93
CA GLY A 31 -6.06 7.70 -13.84
C GLY A 31 -6.04 6.27 -13.29
N PHE A 32 -5.96 6.07 -11.98
CA PHE A 32 -5.93 4.73 -11.38
C PHE A 32 -7.13 3.87 -11.81
N GLU A 33 -8.28 4.49 -12.05
CA GLU A 33 -9.50 3.82 -12.53
C GLU A 33 -9.39 3.27 -13.96
N THR A 34 -8.40 3.71 -14.73
CA THR A 34 -8.20 3.22 -16.10
C THR A 34 -7.48 1.87 -16.16
N ILE A 35 -6.95 1.41 -15.03
CA ILE A 35 -6.32 0.09 -14.93
C ILE A 35 -7.42 -0.97 -14.92
N ASP A 36 -7.36 -1.90 -15.86
CA ASP A 36 -8.29 -3.03 -15.91
C ASP A 36 -8.02 -4.00 -14.75
N MET A 37 -8.76 -3.83 -13.66
CA MET A 37 -8.61 -4.60 -12.42
C MET A 37 -9.73 -5.61 -12.18
N LYS A 38 -10.82 -5.54 -12.94
CA LYS A 38 -11.99 -6.40 -12.71
C LYS A 38 -11.63 -7.88 -12.78
N ASP A 39 -12.01 -8.62 -11.74
CA ASP A 39 -11.79 -10.06 -11.60
C ASP A 39 -10.31 -10.48 -11.59
N LYS A 40 -9.39 -9.55 -11.29
CA LYS A 40 -7.95 -9.80 -11.25
C LYS A 40 -7.39 -9.75 -9.84
N TYR A 41 -6.22 -10.37 -9.63
CA TYR A 41 -5.42 -10.19 -8.42
C TYR A 41 -4.59 -8.91 -8.57
N ALA A 42 -4.56 -8.10 -7.51
CA ALA A 42 -3.74 -6.90 -7.44
C ALA A 42 -2.66 -7.05 -6.35
N ALA A 43 -1.42 -7.25 -6.76
CA ALA A 43 -0.28 -7.28 -5.85
C ALA A 43 0.15 -5.84 -5.54
N ILE A 44 -0.01 -5.42 -4.30
CA ILE A 44 0.41 -4.11 -3.82
C ILE A 44 1.76 -4.28 -3.14
N LYS A 45 2.83 -3.94 -3.85
CA LYS A 45 4.18 -4.00 -3.29
C LYS A 45 4.41 -2.79 -2.39
N ILE A 46 4.79 -3.05 -1.14
CA ILE A 46 5.10 -2.03 -0.14
C ILE A 46 6.20 -2.51 0.79
N HIS A 47 7.05 -1.61 1.22
CA HIS A 47 8.05 -1.88 2.24
C HIS A 47 7.38 -1.95 3.63
N PHE A 48 7.42 -3.10 4.29
CA PHE A 48 6.76 -3.33 5.58
C PHE A 48 7.52 -2.77 6.79
N GLY A 49 8.66 -2.11 6.59
CA GLY A 49 9.52 -1.63 7.66
C GLY A 49 10.49 -2.69 8.17
N GLU A 50 11.32 -2.30 9.12
CA GLU A 50 12.21 -3.18 9.89
C GLU A 50 11.87 -3.05 11.37
N TYR A 51 12.24 -4.05 12.18
CA TYR A 51 12.07 -3.97 13.63
C TYR A 51 12.79 -2.73 14.21
N GLY A 52 12.03 -1.90 14.94
CA GLY A 52 12.56 -0.72 15.59
C GLY A 52 12.77 0.50 14.69
N ASN A 53 12.65 0.37 13.39
CA ASN A 53 12.67 1.49 12.45
C ASN A 53 11.25 1.88 12.06
N LEU A 54 10.83 3.08 12.42
CA LEU A 54 9.48 3.60 12.15
C LEU A 54 9.38 4.44 10.86
N ALA A 55 10.46 4.55 10.09
CA ALA A 55 10.52 5.30 8.83
C ALA A 55 9.95 4.50 7.65
N PHE A 56 8.68 4.14 7.71
CA PHE A 56 7.95 3.47 6.65
C PHE A 56 6.56 4.09 6.47
N LEU A 57 5.92 3.86 5.32
CA LEU A 57 4.57 4.32 5.08
C LEU A 57 3.58 3.62 6.01
N ARG A 58 2.69 4.38 6.62
CA ARG A 58 1.67 3.82 7.54
C ARG A 58 0.73 2.85 6.83
N PRO A 59 0.31 1.76 7.49
CA PRO A 59 -0.66 0.80 6.95
C PRO A 59 -1.96 1.44 6.43
N ASN A 60 -2.35 2.57 7.00
CA ASN A 60 -3.51 3.36 6.56
C ASN A 60 -3.46 3.72 5.06
N TYR A 61 -2.28 4.07 4.54
CA TYR A 61 -2.12 4.36 3.11
C TYR A 61 -2.27 3.10 2.24
N ALA A 62 -1.68 1.98 2.70
CA ALA A 62 -1.86 0.69 2.03
C ALA A 62 -3.33 0.27 1.98
N LYS A 63 -4.05 0.50 3.08
CA LYS A 63 -5.50 0.24 3.14
C LYS A 63 -6.27 1.04 2.09
N VAL A 64 -5.99 2.33 1.91
CA VAL A 64 -6.65 3.15 0.88
C VAL A 64 -6.45 2.54 -0.51
N VAL A 65 -5.23 2.11 -0.83
CA VAL A 65 -4.93 1.49 -2.13
C VAL A 65 -5.67 0.16 -2.29
N ALA A 66 -5.66 -0.68 -1.25
CA ALA A 66 -6.34 -1.98 -1.25
C ALA A 66 -7.86 -1.80 -1.41
N ASP A 67 -8.47 -0.88 -0.67
CA ASP A 67 -9.90 -0.61 -0.77
C ASP A 67 -10.26 -0.10 -2.17
N TYR A 68 -9.43 0.78 -2.75
CA TYR A 68 -9.67 1.27 -4.12
C TYR A 68 -9.54 0.14 -5.17
N CYS A 69 -8.58 -0.78 -5.02
CA CYS A 69 -8.51 -1.97 -5.88
C CYS A 69 -9.79 -2.81 -5.79
N LYS A 70 -10.36 -2.97 -4.59
CA LYS A 70 -11.64 -3.69 -4.39
C LYS A 70 -12.81 -2.97 -5.04
N GLU A 71 -12.89 -1.65 -4.92
CA GLU A 71 -13.90 -0.83 -5.60
C GLU A 71 -13.87 -1.05 -7.11
N LEU A 72 -12.69 -1.26 -7.70
CA LEU A 72 -12.49 -1.56 -9.12
C LEU A 72 -12.65 -3.05 -9.48
N GLY A 73 -13.05 -3.89 -8.52
CA GLY A 73 -13.35 -5.31 -8.73
C GLY A 73 -12.16 -6.26 -8.62
N ALA A 74 -11.02 -5.81 -8.11
CA ALA A 74 -9.85 -6.65 -7.89
C ALA A 74 -9.87 -7.39 -6.55
N LYS A 75 -9.04 -8.43 -6.44
CA LYS A 75 -8.65 -9.07 -5.17
C LYS A 75 -7.23 -8.60 -4.78
N PRO A 76 -7.09 -7.56 -3.95
CA PRO A 76 -5.79 -7.05 -3.55
C PRO A 76 -5.14 -7.91 -2.47
N PHE A 77 -3.81 -7.92 -2.46
CA PHE A 77 -2.97 -8.40 -1.37
C PHE A 77 -1.72 -7.54 -1.28
N LEU A 78 -1.17 -7.42 -0.06
CA LEU A 78 0.10 -6.74 0.16
C LEU A 78 1.23 -7.74 -0.02
N THR A 79 2.34 -7.29 -0.58
CA THR A 79 3.52 -8.14 -0.80
C THR A 79 4.81 -7.34 -0.76
N ASP A 80 5.91 -8.02 -0.55
CA ASP A 80 7.27 -7.52 -0.76
C ASP A 80 8.20 -8.70 -1.03
N CYS A 81 9.42 -8.42 -1.47
CA CYS A 81 10.47 -9.42 -1.60
C CYS A 81 11.25 -9.55 -0.29
N ASN A 82 11.68 -10.78 0.04
CA ASN A 82 12.64 -10.99 1.11
C ASN A 82 13.95 -10.26 0.81
N THR A 83 14.65 -9.80 1.85
CA THR A 83 15.91 -9.08 1.70
C THR A 83 17.07 -10.03 1.46
N LEU A 84 18.08 -9.57 0.70
CA LEU A 84 19.34 -10.30 0.51
C LEU A 84 20.25 -10.21 1.74
N TYR A 85 20.19 -9.09 2.46
CA TYR A 85 20.94 -8.91 3.71
C TYR A 85 20.25 -9.63 4.88
N VAL A 86 21.01 -9.89 5.93
CA VAL A 86 20.50 -10.49 7.17
C VAL A 86 19.70 -9.43 7.94
N GLY A 87 18.45 -9.76 8.25
CA GLY A 87 17.53 -8.89 8.97
C GLY A 87 16.20 -9.61 9.21
N SER A 88 15.22 -8.90 9.74
CA SER A 88 13.90 -9.45 10.08
C SER A 88 13.00 -9.75 8.88
N ARG A 89 13.50 -9.56 7.65
CA ARG A 89 12.75 -9.81 6.41
C ARG A 89 13.49 -10.73 5.45
N LYS A 90 14.39 -11.59 5.97
CA LYS A 90 15.20 -12.49 5.14
C LYS A 90 14.44 -13.72 4.63
N ASN A 91 13.45 -14.18 5.37
CA ASN A 91 12.60 -15.31 5.00
C ASN A 91 11.13 -14.93 5.17
N ALA A 92 10.23 -15.71 4.58
CA ALA A 92 8.81 -15.39 4.53
C ALA A 92 8.16 -15.32 5.93
N LEU A 93 8.53 -16.17 6.87
CA LEU A 93 7.93 -16.20 8.21
C LEU A 93 8.31 -14.96 9.01
N ASP A 94 9.61 -14.68 9.13
CA ASP A 94 10.10 -13.48 9.84
C ASP A 94 9.61 -12.20 9.17
N HIS A 95 9.50 -12.21 7.85
CA HIS A 95 8.98 -11.06 7.09
C HIS A 95 7.49 -10.82 7.39
N LEU A 96 6.67 -11.86 7.46
CA LEU A 96 5.26 -11.76 7.87
C LEU A 96 5.14 -11.23 9.31
N ASP A 97 5.95 -11.74 10.23
CA ASP A 97 5.97 -11.27 11.63
C ASP A 97 6.33 -9.77 11.68
N THR A 98 7.34 -9.35 10.92
CA THR A 98 7.72 -7.93 10.81
C THR A 98 6.57 -7.08 10.25
N ALA A 99 5.91 -7.53 9.18
CA ALA A 99 4.77 -6.84 8.62
C ALA A 99 3.64 -6.68 9.65
N TYR A 100 3.32 -7.72 10.39
CA TYR A 100 2.24 -7.71 11.40
C TYR A 100 2.57 -6.81 12.59
N VAL A 101 3.78 -6.86 13.11
CA VAL A 101 4.23 -5.95 14.18
C VAL A 101 4.16 -4.49 13.74
N ASN A 102 4.46 -4.21 12.49
CA ASN A 102 4.38 -2.85 11.93
C ASN A 102 2.96 -2.47 11.45
N GLY A 103 1.96 -3.29 11.72
CA GLY A 103 0.55 -2.98 11.51
C GLY A 103 0.00 -3.32 10.13
N PHE A 104 0.70 -4.12 9.33
CA PHE A 104 0.24 -4.55 7.99
C PHE A 104 -0.52 -5.88 8.03
N SER A 105 -1.31 -6.14 9.06
CA SER A 105 -2.12 -7.35 9.13
C SER A 105 -3.44 -7.20 8.35
N PRO A 106 -4.11 -8.32 8.01
CA PRO A 106 -5.43 -8.27 7.39
C PRO A 106 -6.48 -7.50 8.18
N LEU A 107 -6.36 -7.47 9.53
CA LEU A 107 -7.28 -6.72 10.40
C LEU A 107 -7.17 -5.21 10.20
N GLN A 108 -5.95 -4.68 9.99
CA GLN A 108 -5.72 -3.25 9.78
C GLN A 108 -5.92 -2.84 8.32
N THR A 109 -5.46 -3.63 7.38
CA THR A 109 -5.42 -3.25 5.95
C THR A 109 -6.62 -3.76 5.15
N GLY A 110 -7.33 -4.75 5.68
CA GLY A 110 -8.48 -5.37 5.01
C GLY A 110 -8.10 -6.31 3.86
N CYS A 111 -6.82 -6.65 3.69
CA CYS A 111 -6.37 -7.63 2.71
C CYS A 111 -5.21 -8.47 3.25
N HIS A 112 -4.97 -9.64 2.64
CA HIS A 112 -3.92 -10.55 3.06
C HIS A 112 -2.51 -10.02 2.72
N VAL A 113 -1.52 -10.54 3.43
CA VAL A 113 -0.09 -10.35 3.13
C VAL A 113 0.45 -11.68 2.60
N LEU A 114 1.11 -11.64 1.46
CA LEU A 114 1.78 -12.79 0.83
C LEU A 114 3.24 -12.43 0.56
N ILE A 115 4.14 -13.27 1.05
CA ILE A 115 5.60 -13.11 0.85
C ILE A 115 6.14 -14.29 0.06
#